data_9473195dae70da89ffc1c87c82b4fd15
#
_entry.id   9473195dae70da89ffc1c87c82b4fd15
#
_cell.length_a   1.000
_cell.length_b   1.000
_cell.length_c   1.000
_cell.angle_alpha   90.00
_cell.angle_beta   90.00
_cell.angle_gamma   90.00
#
_symmetry.space_group_name_H-M   'P 1'
#
loop_
_entity.id
_entity.type
_entity.pdbx_description
1 polymer ?
#
loop_
_entity_poly.entity_id
_entity_poly.type
_entity_poly.pdbx_seq_one_letter_code
_entity_poly.pdbx_strand_id
1 'polypeptide(L)'
;MKRSFLNVFCAVAILAAIILTLAACGGDKKGQTTAAFDAENAFSRLLSEVKYAETLSDTSSSADFMFSDLPQNAEIKMYTCESGSHPDELIMMKGAKEEDVQALETAAKTHLTELTAQLRDYNPQEVPRVENAVVCTNGLYVFVCVTDDVETTKAILK
;
A
#
# COMPACT_ATOMS: atom_id res chain seq x y z
N MET A 1 39.70 49.76 -36.50
CA MET A 1 38.33 49.77 -35.98
C MET A 1 37.37 48.76 -36.64
N LYS A 2 37.65 48.11 -37.77
CA LYS A 2 36.71 47.14 -38.44
C LYS A 2 36.72 45.71 -37.85
N ARG A 3 37.80 45.30 -37.17
CA ARG A 3 37.89 43.92 -36.60
C ARG A 3 37.12 43.73 -35.29
N SER A 4 36.89 44.80 -34.53
CA SER A 4 36.20 44.75 -33.24
C SER A 4 34.66 44.55 -33.40
N PHE A 5 34.08 45.09 -34.44
CA PHE A 5 32.64 44.95 -34.73
C PHE A 5 32.25 43.56 -35.20
N LEU A 6 33.17 42.89 -35.94
CA LEU A 6 32.90 41.55 -36.45
C LEU A 6 32.88 40.51 -35.31
N ASN A 7 33.76 40.66 -34.32
CA ASN A 7 33.78 39.75 -33.16
C ASN A 7 32.60 39.95 -32.23
N VAL A 8 32.07 41.17 -32.10
CA VAL A 8 30.87 41.44 -31.30
C VAL A 8 29.61 40.87 -31.98
N PHE A 9 29.53 40.96 -33.33
CA PHE A 9 28.42 40.40 -34.08
C PHE A 9 28.40 38.85 -34.05
N CYS A 10 29.55 38.20 -34.10
CA CYS A 10 29.64 36.75 -33.93
C CYS A 10 29.30 36.29 -32.52
N ALA A 11 29.68 37.05 -31.49
CA ALA A 11 29.36 36.71 -30.09
C ALA A 11 27.88 36.84 -29.80
N VAL A 12 27.19 37.86 -30.35
CA VAL A 12 25.73 38.03 -30.19
C VAL A 12 24.96 36.97 -30.98
N ALA A 13 25.42 36.60 -32.18
CA ALA A 13 24.76 35.54 -32.98
C ALA A 13 24.91 34.15 -32.31
N ILE A 14 26.02 33.86 -31.64
CA ILE A 14 26.20 32.60 -30.91
C ILE A 14 25.35 32.56 -29.65
N LEU A 15 25.17 33.69 -28.94
CA LEU A 15 24.28 33.77 -27.78
C LEU A 15 22.79 33.60 -28.18
N ALA A 16 22.37 34.15 -29.33
CA ALA A 16 21.02 33.98 -29.84
C ALA A 16 20.74 32.53 -30.29
N ALA A 17 21.73 31.81 -30.82
CA ALA A 17 21.60 30.41 -31.21
C ALA A 17 21.49 29.46 -30.00
N ILE A 18 22.12 29.79 -28.88
CA ILE A 18 22.05 28.98 -27.64
C ILE A 18 20.68 29.12 -26.96
N ILE A 19 20.01 30.28 -27.08
CA ILE A 19 18.68 30.50 -26.49
C ILE A 19 17.57 29.78 -27.29
N LEU A 20 17.77 29.53 -28.61
CA LEU A 20 16.80 28.80 -29.42
C LEU A 20 16.83 27.27 -29.27
N THR A 21 17.93 26.71 -28.73
CA THR A 21 18.06 25.26 -28.57
C THR A 21 17.48 24.74 -27.21
N LEU A 22 17.12 25.63 -26.29
CA LEU A 22 16.49 25.24 -25.03
C LEU A 22 14.93 25.19 -25.09
N ALA A 23 14.34 25.56 -26.23
CA ALA A 23 12.88 25.53 -26.41
C ALA A 23 12.35 24.28 -27.11
N ALA A 24 13.21 23.28 -27.45
CA ALA A 24 12.84 22.09 -28.20
C ALA A 24 12.92 20.78 -27.37
N CYS A 25 12.94 20.85 -26.05
CA CYS A 25 12.78 19.67 -25.15
C CYS A 25 11.59 19.84 -24.21
N GLY A 26 10.49 20.40 -24.74
CA GLY A 26 9.17 20.27 -24.20
C GLY A 26 8.50 19.03 -24.78
N GLY A 27 9.08 17.84 -24.53
CA GLY A 27 8.34 16.61 -24.64
C GLY A 27 7.23 16.66 -23.59
N ASP A 28 5.99 16.74 -24.04
CA ASP A 28 4.81 16.45 -23.24
C ASP A 28 5.00 15.08 -22.59
N LYS A 29 5.63 15.05 -21.41
CA LYS A 29 5.31 14.06 -20.42
C LYS A 29 3.89 14.40 -20.02
N LYS A 30 2.91 13.89 -20.78
CA LYS A 30 1.61 13.57 -20.19
C LYS A 30 1.98 12.90 -18.86
N GLY A 31 1.83 13.63 -17.77
CA GLY A 31 1.85 13.05 -16.46
C GLY A 31 0.80 11.95 -16.51
N GLN A 32 1.25 10.71 -16.57
CA GLN A 32 0.46 9.60 -16.09
C GLN A 32 0.26 9.96 -14.62
N THR A 33 -0.86 10.63 -14.33
CA THR A 33 -1.42 10.69 -13.00
C THR A 33 -1.75 9.22 -12.72
N THR A 34 -0.83 8.49 -12.11
CA THR A 34 -1.19 7.24 -11.44
C THR A 34 -2.27 7.67 -10.47
N ALA A 35 -3.50 7.24 -10.73
CA ALA A 35 -4.61 7.51 -9.84
C ALA A 35 -4.13 7.16 -8.44
N ALA A 36 -4.29 8.09 -7.49
CA ALA A 36 -3.91 7.82 -6.11
C ALA A 36 -4.60 6.52 -5.69
N PHE A 37 -3.87 5.63 -5.00
CA PHE A 37 -4.42 4.36 -4.55
C PHE A 37 -5.64 4.63 -3.66
N ASP A 38 -6.78 4.08 -4.07
CA ASP A 38 -8.04 4.19 -3.35
C ASP A 38 -8.18 3.01 -2.37
N ALA A 39 -7.73 3.22 -1.14
CA ALA A 39 -7.71 2.20 -0.10
C ALA A 39 -9.11 1.69 0.26
N GLU A 40 -10.13 2.56 0.27
CA GLU A 40 -11.50 2.18 0.58
C GLU A 40 -12.11 1.32 -0.54
N ASN A 41 -11.84 1.68 -1.78
CA ASN A 41 -12.24 0.86 -2.92
C ASN A 41 -11.51 -0.49 -2.91
N ALA A 42 -10.20 -0.51 -2.66
CA ALA A 42 -9.43 -1.74 -2.54
C ALA A 42 -9.98 -2.64 -1.43
N PHE A 43 -10.29 -2.08 -0.25
CA PHE A 43 -10.88 -2.82 0.86
C PHE A 43 -12.25 -3.43 0.49
N SER A 44 -13.12 -2.65 -0.16
CA SER A 44 -14.44 -3.12 -0.61
C SER A 44 -14.32 -4.25 -1.65
N ARG A 45 -13.36 -4.15 -2.55
CA ARG A 45 -13.07 -5.18 -3.54
C ARG A 45 -12.50 -6.44 -2.89
N LEU A 46 -11.60 -6.30 -1.91
CA LEU A 46 -11.09 -7.43 -1.14
C LEU A 46 -12.23 -8.19 -0.45
N LEU A 47 -13.20 -7.50 0.15
CA LEU A 47 -14.36 -8.15 0.77
C LEU A 47 -15.28 -8.88 -0.23
N SER A 48 -15.41 -8.35 -1.46
CA SER A 48 -16.40 -8.84 -2.43
C SER A 48 -15.84 -9.79 -3.50
N GLU A 49 -14.56 -9.66 -3.85
CA GLU A 49 -13.94 -10.40 -4.97
C GLU A 49 -13.03 -11.55 -4.49
N VAL A 50 -12.43 -11.44 -3.29
CA VAL A 50 -11.57 -12.48 -2.72
C VAL A 50 -12.41 -13.60 -2.12
N LYS A 51 -11.97 -14.84 -2.31
CA LYS A 51 -12.63 -16.02 -1.76
C LYS A 51 -12.08 -16.32 -0.37
N TYR A 52 -12.94 -16.23 0.62
CA TYR A 52 -12.69 -16.67 1.99
C TYR A 52 -13.35 -18.01 2.27
N ALA A 53 -12.87 -18.76 3.26
CA ALA A 53 -13.46 -20.03 3.64
C ALA A 53 -14.92 -19.86 4.13
N GLU A 54 -15.20 -18.74 4.80
CA GLU A 54 -16.52 -18.34 5.25
C GLU A 54 -16.75 -16.83 5.01
N THR A 55 -17.97 -16.38 5.19
CA THR A 55 -18.29 -14.95 5.17
C THR A 55 -17.56 -14.26 6.32
N LEU A 56 -16.89 -13.16 6.02
CA LEU A 56 -16.27 -12.32 7.03
C LEU A 56 -17.29 -11.36 7.63
N SER A 57 -17.26 -11.22 8.95
CA SER A 57 -18.07 -10.26 9.71
C SER A 57 -17.21 -9.13 10.26
N ASP A 58 -17.76 -7.93 10.37
CA ASP A 58 -17.08 -6.76 10.94
C ASP A 58 -16.78 -6.98 12.43
N THR A 59 -15.51 -7.06 12.74
CA THR A 59 -14.98 -7.21 14.11
C THR A 59 -14.08 -6.04 14.50
N SER A 60 -14.19 -4.89 13.81
CA SER A 60 -13.35 -3.69 14.05
C SER A 60 -13.40 -3.21 15.49
N SER A 61 -14.53 -3.41 16.19
CA SER A 61 -14.66 -3.06 17.63
C SER A 61 -13.74 -3.86 18.54
N SER A 62 -13.20 -4.98 18.07
CA SER A 62 -12.26 -5.82 18.82
C SER A 62 -10.79 -5.48 18.54
N ALA A 63 -10.52 -4.54 17.66
CA ALA A 63 -9.15 -4.20 17.24
C ALA A 63 -8.26 -3.76 18.42
N ASP A 64 -8.79 -3.02 19.38
CA ASP A 64 -8.04 -2.57 20.58
C ASP A 64 -7.57 -3.74 21.47
N PHE A 65 -8.24 -4.89 21.39
CA PHE A 65 -7.82 -6.10 22.12
C PHE A 65 -6.78 -6.91 21.34
N MET A 66 -6.78 -6.80 20.02
CA MET A 66 -5.87 -7.54 19.14
C MET A 66 -4.54 -6.81 18.94
N PHE A 67 -4.55 -5.48 19.03
CA PHE A 67 -3.39 -4.63 18.74
C PHE A 67 -3.12 -3.67 19.90
N SER A 68 -2.16 -4.00 20.76
CA SER A 68 -1.89 -3.24 22.00
C SER A 68 -1.05 -1.98 21.82
N ASP A 69 -0.20 -1.93 20.77
CA ASP A 69 0.85 -0.92 20.61
C ASP A 69 0.71 -0.12 19.30
N LEU A 70 -0.52 0.32 19.02
CA LEU A 70 -0.80 1.11 17.83
C LEU A 70 -0.42 2.57 18.00
N PRO A 71 0.00 3.26 16.90
CA PRO A 71 0.16 4.69 16.91
C PRO A 71 -1.12 5.42 17.31
N GLN A 72 -0.96 6.55 18.01
CA GLN A 72 -2.09 7.38 18.40
C GLN A 72 -2.87 7.84 17.15
N ASN A 73 -4.18 7.71 17.18
CA ASN A 73 -5.09 8.01 16.07
C ASN A 73 -4.95 7.10 14.83
N ALA A 74 -4.38 5.90 14.97
CA ALA A 74 -4.51 4.89 13.94
C ALA A 74 -5.98 4.46 13.82
N GLU A 75 -6.43 4.25 12.58
CA GLU A 75 -7.76 3.74 12.27
C GLU A 75 -7.63 2.29 11.82
N ILE A 76 -8.52 1.40 12.29
CA ILE A 76 -8.53 0.00 11.89
C ILE A 76 -9.93 -0.42 11.43
N LYS A 77 -9.97 -1.11 10.28
CA LYS A 77 -11.11 -1.91 9.86
C LYS A 77 -10.67 -3.37 9.88
N MET A 78 -11.40 -4.23 10.56
CA MET A 78 -11.09 -5.64 10.70
C MET A 78 -12.33 -6.48 10.47
N TYR A 79 -12.19 -7.46 9.59
CA TYR A 79 -13.23 -8.44 9.26
C TYR A 79 -12.65 -9.83 9.42
N THR A 80 -13.34 -10.70 10.16
CA THR A 80 -12.88 -12.06 10.46
C THR A 80 -13.99 -13.09 10.26
N CYS A 81 -13.64 -14.37 10.15
CA CYS A 81 -14.61 -15.44 10.14
C CYS A 81 -15.43 -15.47 11.44
N GLU A 82 -16.73 -15.47 11.31
CA GLU A 82 -17.67 -15.40 12.46
C GLU A 82 -17.60 -16.68 13.33
N SER A 83 -17.40 -17.83 12.70
CA SER A 83 -17.34 -19.12 13.41
C SER A 83 -16.07 -19.34 14.21
N GLY A 84 -14.98 -18.60 13.90
CA GLY A 84 -13.65 -18.87 14.41
C GLY A 84 -13.02 -20.20 13.97
N SER A 85 -13.67 -20.92 13.04
CA SER A 85 -13.19 -22.21 12.53
C SER A 85 -12.03 -22.06 11.53
N HIS A 86 -11.97 -20.91 10.86
CA HIS A 86 -10.93 -20.56 9.88
C HIS A 86 -10.26 -19.25 10.27
N PRO A 87 -8.96 -19.11 9.99
CA PRO A 87 -8.20 -17.89 10.31
C PRO A 87 -8.35 -16.79 9.26
N ASP A 88 -9.26 -16.94 8.31
CA ASP A 88 -9.46 -15.96 7.26
C ASP A 88 -9.85 -14.60 7.85
N GLU A 89 -9.12 -13.59 7.44
CA GLU A 89 -9.33 -12.21 7.91
C GLU A 89 -8.92 -11.19 6.86
N LEU A 90 -9.53 -10.03 6.93
CA LEU A 90 -9.15 -8.83 6.19
C LEU A 90 -9.02 -7.67 7.16
N ILE A 91 -7.84 -7.10 7.22
CA ILE A 91 -7.54 -5.95 8.08
C ILE A 91 -7.00 -4.83 7.21
N MET A 92 -7.50 -3.62 7.41
CA MET A 92 -6.94 -2.39 6.89
C MET A 92 -6.62 -1.47 8.06
N MET A 93 -5.36 -1.12 8.21
CA MET A 93 -4.87 -0.15 9.19
C MET A 93 -4.46 1.12 8.48
N LYS A 94 -4.74 2.29 9.07
CA LYS A 94 -4.35 3.59 8.54
C LYS A 94 -3.61 4.38 9.59
N GLY A 95 -2.41 4.84 9.27
CA GLY A 95 -1.65 5.77 10.09
C GLY A 95 -2.13 7.21 9.91
N ALA A 96 -1.96 8.05 10.93
CA ALA A 96 -2.21 9.47 10.81
C ALA A 96 -1.12 10.20 10.01
N LYS A 97 0.09 9.63 9.92
CA LYS A 97 1.27 10.16 9.24
C LYS A 97 2.20 9.03 8.78
N GLU A 98 3.16 9.35 7.91
CA GLU A 98 4.08 8.36 7.32
C GLU A 98 4.92 7.61 8.37
N GLU A 99 5.31 8.28 9.45
CA GLU A 99 6.12 7.65 10.51
C GLU A 99 5.35 6.54 11.27
N ASP A 100 4.02 6.55 11.20
CA ASP A 100 3.18 5.54 11.86
C ASP A 100 3.21 4.21 11.11
N VAL A 101 3.46 4.21 9.80
CA VAL A 101 3.33 3.04 8.91
C VAL A 101 4.22 1.88 9.35
N GLN A 102 5.45 2.16 9.78
CA GLN A 102 6.36 1.12 10.25
C GLN A 102 5.83 0.41 11.51
N ALA A 103 5.18 1.16 12.41
CA ALA A 103 4.57 0.58 13.60
C ALA A 103 3.36 -0.29 13.24
N LEU A 104 2.53 0.16 12.27
CA LEU A 104 1.40 -0.64 11.76
C LEU A 104 1.88 -1.93 11.08
N GLU A 105 2.94 -1.88 10.26
CA GLU A 105 3.53 -3.09 9.67
C GLU A 105 4.06 -4.06 10.74
N THR A 106 4.65 -3.53 11.79
CA THR A 106 5.15 -4.35 12.91
C THR A 106 3.98 -5.00 13.64
N ALA A 107 2.93 -4.25 13.93
CA ALA A 107 1.71 -4.78 14.57
C ALA A 107 1.07 -5.88 13.71
N ALA A 108 0.95 -5.68 12.40
CA ALA A 108 0.45 -6.68 11.47
C ALA A 108 1.27 -7.98 11.50
N LYS A 109 2.59 -7.90 11.46
CA LYS A 109 3.48 -9.07 11.51
C LYS A 109 3.44 -9.78 12.86
N THR A 110 3.35 -9.04 13.95
CA THR A 110 3.19 -9.59 15.31
C THR A 110 1.89 -10.37 15.40
N HIS A 111 0.78 -9.78 14.96
CA HIS A 111 -0.53 -10.42 14.94
C HIS A 111 -0.49 -11.75 14.17
N LEU A 112 0.05 -11.78 12.95
CA LEU A 112 0.17 -13.02 12.16
C LEU A 112 1.05 -14.07 12.85
N THR A 113 2.10 -13.64 13.56
CA THR A 113 2.97 -14.54 14.33
C THR A 113 2.22 -15.17 15.50
N GLU A 114 1.46 -14.38 16.24
CA GLU A 114 0.64 -14.84 17.36
C GLU A 114 -0.49 -15.76 16.90
N LEU A 115 -1.19 -15.40 15.81
CA LEU A 115 -2.22 -16.23 15.19
C LEU A 115 -1.64 -17.58 14.74
N THR A 116 -0.47 -17.58 14.10
CA THR A 116 0.24 -18.82 13.73
C THR A 116 0.57 -19.67 14.95
N ALA A 117 1.06 -19.05 16.03
CA ALA A 117 1.38 -19.78 17.27
C ALA A 117 0.14 -20.44 17.89
N GLN A 118 -0.96 -19.70 17.95
CA GLN A 118 -2.24 -20.22 18.44
C GLN A 118 -2.73 -21.42 17.60
N LEU A 119 -2.71 -21.28 16.26
CA LEU A 119 -3.18 -22.34 15.35
C LEU A 119 -2.36 -23.63 15.45
N ARG A 120 -1.05 -23.56 15.74
CA ARG A 120 -0.21 -24.76 15.93
C ARG A 120 -0.72 -25.68 17.01
N ASP A 121 -1.39 -25.13 18.04
CA ASP A 121 -1.87 -25.90 19.17
C ASP A 121 -3.23 -26.55 18.93
N TYR A 122 -4.15 -25.88 18.22
CA TYR A 122 -5.53 -26.38 18.07
C TYR A 122 -5.99 -26.65 16.63
N ASN A 123 -5.36 -26.03 15.62
CA ASN A 123 -5.71 -26.23 14.21
C ASN A 123 -4.50 -26.13 13.27
N PRO A 124 -3.51 -27.03 13.40
CA PRO A 124 -2.23 -26.92 12.69
C PRO A 124 -2.36 -26.98 11.16
N GLN A 125 -3.45 -27.49 10.63
CA GLN A 125 -3.71 -27.55 9.19
C GLN A 125 -3.97 -26.17 8.57
N GLU A 126 -4.36 -25.18 9.36
CA GLU A 126 -4.62 -23.80 8.92
C GLU A 126 -3.36 -22.90 9.00
N VAL A 127 -2.30 -23.36 9.63
CA VAL A 127 -1.03 -22.62 9.74
C VAL A 127 -0.48 -22.16 8.38
N PRO A 128 -0.46 -22.99 7.31
CA PRO A 128 0.03 -22.54 6.02
C PRO A 128 -0.76 -21.37 5.42
N ARG A 129 -2.07 -21.26 5.72
CA ARG A 129 -2.92 -20.15 5.26
C ARG A 129 -2.46 -18.81 5.85
N VAL A 130 -2.16 -18.80 7.14
CA VAL A 130 -1.64 -17.60 7.82
C VAL A 130 -0.20 -17.28 7.40
N GLU A 131 0.65 -18.29 7.24
CA GLU A 131 2.02 -18.12 6.77
C GLU A 131 2.09 -17.55 5.32
N ASN A 132 1.05 -17.77 4.51
CA ASN A 132 0.90 -17.23 3.17
C ASN A 132 0.10 -15.91 3.11
N ALA A 133 -0.25 -15.31 4.25
CA ALA A 133 -0.99 -14.07 4.30
C ALA A 133 -0.35 -12.96 3.45
N VAL A 134 -1.18 -12.18 2.79
CA VAL A 134 -0.73 -11.00 2.04
C VAL A 134 -0.69 -9.81 2.97
N VAL A 135 0.50 -9.25 3.18
CA VAL A 135 0.70 -7.95 3.84
C VAL A 135 1.16 -6.96 2.78
N CYS A 136 0.43 -5.86 2.62
CA CYS A 136 0.72 -4.85 1.62
C CYS A 136 0.60 -3.45 2.23
N THR A 137 1.60 -2.61 1.96
CA THR A 137 1.63 -1.21 2.39
C THR A 137 1.45 -0.31 1.18
N ASN A 138 0.53 0.65 1.27
CA ASN A 138 0.35 1.68 0.26
C ASN A 138 0.03 3.04 0.91
N GLY A 139 0.95 3.99 0.78
CA GLY A 139 0.88 5.28 1.46
C GLY A 139 0.77 5.11 2.97
N LEU A 140 -0.30 5.61 3.57
CA LEU A 140 -0.56 5.51 5.01
C LEU A 140 -1.27 4.21 5.44
N TYR A 141 -1.56 3.33 4.49
CA TYR A 141 -2.36 2.13 4.74
C TYR A 141 -1.51 0.86 4.76
N VAL A 142 -1.83 -0.02 5.70
CA VAL A 142 -1.31 -1.38 5.77
C VAL A 142 -2.50 -2.34 5.70
N PHE A 143 -2.45 -3.26 4.74
CA PHE A 143 -3.44 -4.30 4.56
C PHE A 143 -2.88 -5.64 5.01
N VAL A 144 -3.70 -6.43 5.69
CA VAL A 144 -3.46 -7.85 5.98
C VAL A 144 -4.64 -8.64 5.43
N CYS A 145 -4.35 -9.67 4.65
CA CYS A 145 -5.38 -10.56 4.14
C CYS A 145 -4.93 -12.01 4.30
N VAL A 146 -5.63 -12.77 5.12
CA VAL A 146 -5.45 -14.20 5.32
C VAL A 146 -6.51 -14.92 4.51
N THR A 147 -6.10 -15.62 3.48
CA THR A 147 -6.97 -16.34 2.54
C THR A 147 -6.16 -17.32 1.68
N ASP A 148 -6.81 -18.31 1.10
CA ASP A 148 -6.20 -19.14 0.05
C ASP A 148 -6.19 -18.44 -1.33
N ASP A 149 -6.98 -17.38 -1.52
CA ASP A 149 -7.07 -16.62 -2.80
C ASP A 149 -6.03 -15.48 -2.85
N VAL A 150 -4.77 -15.85 -2.69
CA VAL A 150 -3.61 -14.92 -2.66
C VAL A 150 -3.46 -14.15 -3.97
N GLU A 151 -3.77 -14.76 -5.12
CA GLU A 151 -3.58 -14.13 -6.43
C GLU A 151 -4.58 -13.00 -6.67
N THR A 152 -5.87 -13.19 -6.35
CA THR A 152 -6.88 -12.12 -6.42
C THR A 152 -6.52 -10.98 -5.46
N THR A 153 -6.13 -11.32 -4.22
CA THR A 153 -5.70 -10.35 -3.22
C THR A 153 -4.57 -9.46 -3.74
N LYS A 154 -3.50 -10.06 -4.27
CA LYS A 154 -2.36 -9.32 -4.83
C LYS A 154 -2.74 -8.48 -6.05
N ALA A 155 -3.69 -8.95 -6.86
CA ALA A 155 -4.14 -8.20 -8.04
C ALA A 155 -4.91 -6.92 -7.65
N ILE A 156 -5.65 -6.95 -6.55
CA ILE A 156 -6.40 -5.80 -6.03
C ILE A 156 -5.48 -4.77 -5.37
N LEU A 157 -4.44 -5.22 -4.66
CA LEU A 157 -3.54 -4.37 -3.88
C LEU A 157 -2.35 -3.78 -4.70
N LYS A 158 -2.25 -4.10 -5.98
CA LYS A 158 -1.27 -3.51 -6.91
C LYS A 158 -1.72 -2.12 -7.34
#